data_c330bbbf81343c43513fd987b8a08007
#
_entry.id   c330bbbf81343c43513fd987b8a08007
#
_cell.length_a   1.000
_cell.length_b   1.000
_cell.length_c   1.000
_cell.angle_alpha   90.00
_cell.angle_beta   90.00
_cell.angle_gamma   90.00
#
_symmetry.space_group_name_H-M   'P 1'
#
loop_
_entity.id
_entity.type
_entity.pdbx_description
1 polymer ?
#
loop_
_entity_poly.entity_id
_entity_poly.type
_entity_poly.pdbx_seq_one_letter_code
_entity_poly.pdbx_strand_id
1 'polypeptide(L)'
;YKMMGNLVLSYNIYYFFITFLTMVVSYFSMKQIKNNRYISLLFSIIYTFSAYRAIDIFHRASLGEAVALTFLPLILMGCYEIYIRDYQKWYWLSIGMTLVVYTHLLSVAMVSVFIGGTLFLSFYFWDQKIARLLSLLKATVLTFFLSAGFLIPFIQQSRAQELKVPLGKELSGMAPSDMLTHIL
;
A
#
# COMPACT_ATOMS: atom_id res chain seq x y z
N TYR A 1 0.66 -24.38 -6.20
CA TYR A 1 1.96 -25.06 -6.34
C TYR A 1 1.81 -26.49 -6.89
N LYS A 2 0.99 -27.31 -6.28
CA LYS A 2 0.74 -28.70 -6.74
C LYS A 2 0.11 -28.80 -8.14
N MET A 3 -0.62 -27.79 -8.59
CA MET A 3 -1.29 -27.77 -9.90
C MET A 3 -0.38 -27.40 -11.07
N MET A 4 0.72 -26.68 -10.84
CA MET A 4 1.59 -26.20 -11.92
C MET A 4 2.94 -26.92 -12.07
N GLY A 5 3.33 -27.79 -11.13
CA GLY A 5 4.53 -28.63 -11.20
C GLY A 5 5.89 -27.91 -11.33
N ASN A 6 5.89 -26.60 -11.61
CA ASN A 6 7.10 -25.80 -11.82
C ASN A 6 7.04 -24.51 -11.00
N LEU A 7 7.93 -24.38 -10.01
CA LEU A 7 8.00 -23.24 -9.10
C LEU A 7 8.29 -21.93 -9.84
N VAL A 8 9.21 -21.97 -10.80
CA VAL A 8 9.62 -20.78 -11.58
C VAL A 8 8.44 -20.27 -12.41
N LEU A 9 7.70 -21.17 -13.06
CA LEU A 9 6.53 -20.79 -13.83
C LEU A 9 5.45 -20.17 -12.96
N SER A 10 5.17 -20.77 -11.79
CA SER A 10 4.18 -20.23 -10.84
C SER A 10 4.54 -18.83 -10.35
N TYR A 11 5.82 -18.60 -10.08
CA TYR A 11 6.38 -17.32 -9.67
C TYR A 11 6.23 -16.26 -10.77
N ASN A 12 6.59 -16.60 -12.00
CA ASN A 12 6.47 -15.71 -13.16
C ASN A 12 5.02 -15.33 -13.46
N ILE A 13 4.09 -16.27 -13.37
CA ILE A 13 2.66 -16.03 -13.56
C ILE A 13 2.13 -15.09 -12.46
N TYR A 14 2.53 -15.32 -11.20
CA TYR A 14 2.17 -14.44 -10.09
C TYR A 14 2.63 -13.00 -10.33
N TYR A 15 3.90 -12.79 -10.71
CA TYR A 15 4.42 -11.45 -10.99
C TYR A 15 3.78 -10.78 -12.19
N PHE A 16 3.53 -11.54 -13.24
CA PHE A 16 2.77 -11.02 -14.39
C PHE A 16 1.40 -10.50 -13.95
N PHE A 17 0.69 -11.30 -13.16
CA PHE A 17 -0.64 -10.94 -12.67
C PHE A 17 -0.61 -9.70 -11.76
N ILE A 18 0.32 -9.63 -10.79
CA ILE A 18 0.48 -8.48 -9.89
C ILE A 18 0.88 -7.22 -10.66
N THR A 19 1.76 -7.34 -11.65
CA THR A 19 2.17 -6.20 -12.49
C THR A 19 1.00 -5.69 -13.32
N PHE A 20 0.23 -6.58 -13.92
CA PHE A 20 -0.98 -6.23 -14.66
C PHE A 20 -2.03 -5.57 -13.74
N LEU A 21 -2.29 -6.14 -12.57
CA LEU A 21 -3.21 -5.58 -11.59
C LEU A 21 -2.77 -4.18 -11.14
N THR A 22 -1.48 -3.97 -10.92
CA THR A 22 -0.93 -2.64 -10.57
C THR A 22 -1.20 -1.63 -11.67
N MET A 23 -1.00 -2.01 -12.93
CA MET A 23 -1.25 -1.14 -14.06
C MET A 23 -2.74 -0.73 -14.16
N VAL A 24 -3.64 -1.68 -13.95
CA VAL A 24 -5.09 -1.43 -13.95
C VAL A 24 -5.50 -0.53 -12.78
N VAL A 25 -5.07 -0.83 -11.55
CA VAL A 25 -5.43 -0.06 -10.35
C VAL A 25 -4.87 1.36 -10.42
N SER A 26 -3.62 1.53 -10.83
CA SER A 26 -3.00 2.84 -10.95
C SER A 26 -3.63 3.69 -12.08
N TYR A 27 -3.96 3.06 -13.22
CA TYR A 27 -4.70 3.72 -14.29
C TYR A 27 -6.08 4.20 -13.81
N PHE A 28 -6.84 3.31 -13.18
CA PHE A 28 -8.17 3.63 -12.66
C PHE A 28 -8.10 4.78 -11.64
N SER A 29 -7.20 4.70 -10.67
CA SER A 29 -7.04 5.72 -9.62
C SER A 29 -6.71 7.09 -10.21
N MET A 30 -5.76 7.16 -11.12
CA MET A 30 -5.39 8.42 -11.77
C MET A 30 -6.48 8.93 -12.70
N LYS A 31 -7.23 8.05 -13.36
CA LYS A 31 -8.36 8.43 -14.20
C LYS A 31 -9.46 9.11 -13.39
N GLN A 32 -9.73 8.65 -12.18
CA GLN A 32 -10.67 9.29 -11.25
C GLN A 32 -10.20 10.67 -10.79
N ILE A 33 -8.88 10.84 -10.55
CA ILE A 33 -8.30 12.11 -10.11
C ILE A 33 -8.29 13.16 -11.23
N LYS A 34 -7.79 12.82 -12.42
CA LYS A 34 -7.52 13.79 -13.50
C LYS A 34 -8.49 13.74 -14.65
N ASN A 35 -9.34 12.71 -14.73
CA ASN A 35 -10.30 12.49 -15.84
C ASN A 35 -9.68 12.60 -17.25
N ASN A 36 -8.40 12.32 -17.40
CA ASN A 36 -7.65 12.34 -18.66
C ASN A 36 -7.00 10.97 -18.90
N ARG A 37 -7.35 10.33 -20.03
CA ARG A 37 -6.89 8.97 -20.36
C ARG A 37 -5.37 8.89 -20.58
N TYR A 38 -4.78 9.91 -21.20
CA TYR A 38 -3.34 9.91 -21.53
C TYR A 38 -2.49 10.10 -20.26
N ILE A 39 -2.87 11.04 -19.40
CA ILE A 39 -2.19 11.25 -18.10
C ILE A 39 -2.32 10.00 -17.24
N SER A 40 -3.48 9.35 -17.23
CA SER A 40 -3.71 8.14 -16.43
C SER A 40 -2.89 6.97 -16.96
N LEU A 41 -2.77 6.82 -18.27
CA LEU A 41 -1.93 5.79 -18.89
C LEU A 41 -0.45 6.05 -18.59
N LEU A 42 0.02 7.27 -18.78
CA LEU A 42 1.41 7.64 -18.49
C LEU A 42 1.76 7.38 -17.00
N PHE A 43 0.89 7.83 -16.09
CA PHE A 43 1.07 7.55 -14.66
C PHE A 43 1.12 6.06 -14.37
N SER A 44 0.21 5.25 -14.95
CA SER A 44 0.16 3.82 -14.68
C SER A 44 1.42 3.11 -15.15
N ILE A 45 1.98 3.49 -16.31
CA ILE A 45 3.23 2.94 -16.84
C ILE A 45 4.39 3.33 -15.91
N ILE A 46 4.57 4.62 -15.60
CA ILE A 46 5.68 5.10 -14.76
C ILE A 46 5.61 4.47 -13.37
N TYR A 47 4.43 4.40 -12.78
CA TYR A 47 4.25 3.82 -11.45
C TYR A 47 4.54 2.32 -11.44
N THR A 48 3.98 1.58 -12.39
CA THR A 48 4.11 0.11 -12.46
C THR A 48 5.56 -0.31 -12.70
N PHE A 49 6.30 0.41 -13.53
CA PHE A 49 7.70 0.13 -13.88
C PHE A 49 8.69 1.02 -13.12
N SER A 50 8.31 1.56 -11.97
CA SER A 50 9.23 2.35 -11.14
C SER A 50 10.39 1.49 -10.63
N ALA A 51 11.56 2.11 -10.50
CA ALA A 51 12.79 1.44 -10.04
C ALA A 51 12.61 0.79 -8.66
N TYR A 52 11.94 1.47 -7.73
CA TYR A 52 11.66 0.92 -6.40
C TYR A 52 10.90 -0.40 -6.48
N ARG A 53 9.83 -0.44 -7.28
CA ARG A 53 9.02 -1.64 -7.45
C ARG A 53 9.80 -2.75 -8.14
N ALA A 54 10.66 -2.42 -9.11
CA ALA A 54 11.52 -3.41 -9.76
C ALA A 54 12.52 -4.03 -8.76
N ILE A 55 13.15 -3.21 -7.91
CA ILE A 55 14.05 -3.69 -6.86
C ILE A 55 13.30 -4.57 -5.86
N ASP A 56 12.10 -4.18 -5.45
CA ASP A 56 11.29 -4.92 -4.49
C ASP A 56 10.90 -6.31 -5.03
N ILE A 57 10.55 -6.38 -6.30
CA ILE A 57 10.15 -7.62 -6.97
C ILE A 57 11.35 -8.53 -7.26
N PHE A 58 12.40 -8.00 -7.91
CA PHE A 58 13.45 -8.81 -8.47
C PHE A 58 14.66 -9.00 -7.56
N HIS A 59 14.92 -8.04 -6.67
CA HIS A 59 16.09 -8.09 -5.78
C HIS A 59 15.71 -8.51 -4.36
N ARG A 60 14.68 -7.89 -3.77
CA ARG A 60 14.26 -8.18 -2.39
C ARG A 60 13.29 -9.36 -2.30
N ALA A 61 12.60 -9.71 -3.40
CA ALA A 61 11.55 -10.72 -3.45
C ALA A 61 10.47 -10.56 -2.34
N SER A 62 10.15 -9.31 -1.97
CA SER A 62 9.20 -8.97 -0.92
C SER A 62 7.77 -9.03 -1.46
N LEU A 63 7.18 -10.23 -1.49
CA LEU A 63 5.87 -10.49 -2.09
C LEU A 63 4.76 -9.62 -1.48
N GLY A 64 4.72 -9.52 -0.15
CA GLY A 64 3.68 -8.75 0.55
C GLY A 64 3.76 -7.25 0.25
N GLU A 65 4.96 -6.68 0.22
CA GLU A 65 5.19 -5.29 -0.11
C GLU A 65 4.84 -4.98 -1.57
N ALA A 66 5.25 -5.84 -2.51
CA ALA A 66 4.92 -5.71 -3.93
C ALA A 66 3.42 -5.68 -4.19
N VAL A 67 2.63 -6.49 -3.45
CA VAL A 67 1.17 -6.46 -3.52
C VAL A 67 0.60 -5.21 -2.84
N ALA A 68 1.13 -4.79 -1.70
CA ALA A 68 0.71 -3.56 -1.02
C ALA A 68 0.90 -2.33 -1.92
N LEU A 69 2.04 -2.24 -2.61
CA LEU A 69 2.32 -1.18 -3.60
C LEU A 69 1.26 -1.11 -4.71
N THR A 70 0.63 -2.23 -5.06
CA THR A 70 -0.45 -2.26 -6.06
C THR A 70 -1.65 -1.39 -5.64
N PHE A 71 -1.91 -1.28 -4.34
CA PHE A 71 -3.10 -0.58 -3.82
C PHE A 71 -2.82 0.84 -3.33
N LEU A 72 -1.56 1.30 -3.28
CA LEU A 72 -1.24 2.68 -2.90
C LEU A 72 -1.90 3.76 -3.78
N PRO A 73 -1.97 3.61 -5.12
CA PRO A 73 -2.69 4.57 -5.95
C PRO A 73 -4.18 4.68 -5.59
N LEU A 74 -4.81 3.60 -5.12
CA LEU A 74 -6.20 3.63 -4.66
C LEU A 74 -6.36 4.44 -3.37
N ILE A 75 -5.42 4.30 -2.44
CA ILE A 75 -5.37 5.09 -1.21
C ILE A 75 -5.15 6.57 -1.54
N LEU A 76 -4.22 6.88 -2.44
CA LEU A 76 -3.98 8.25 -2.91
C LEU A 76 -5.26 8.87 -3.49
N MET A 77 -5.99 8.12 -4.32
CA MET A 77 -7.29 8.52 -4.85
C MET A 77 -8.31 8.77 -3.72
N GLY A 78 -8.39 7.87 -2.74
CA GLY A 78 -9.29 8.02 -1.60
C GLY A 78 -8.98 9.27 -0.76
N CYS A 79 -7.69 9.54 -0.49
CA CYS A 79 -7.25 10.77 0.16
C CYS A 79 -7.61 12.01 -0.68
N TYR A 80 -7.39 11.98 -1.99
CA TYR A 80 -7.72 13.07 -2.88
C TYR A 80 -9.22 13.39 -2.87
N GLU A 81 -10.09 12.38 -2.91
CA GLU A 81 -11.53 12.57 -2.82
C GLU A 81 -11.92 13.21 -1.48
N ILE A 82 -11.43 12.71 -0.36
CA ILE A 82 -11.77 13.25 0.98
C ILE A 82 -11.20 14.66 1.18
N TYR A 83 -9.95 14.91 0.78
CA TYR A 83 -9.26 16.15 1.12
C TYR A 83 -9.58 17.31 0.17
N ILE A 84 -9.84 17.00 -1.11
CA ILE A 84 -9.89 18.03 -2.15
C ILE A 84 -11.25 18.06 -2.85
N ARG A 85 -11.80 16.87 -3.19
CA ARG A 85 -12.96 16.79 -4.07
C ARG A 85 -14.26 16.50 -3.32
N ASP A 86 -14.63 15.22 -3.21
CA ASP A 86 -15.92 14.77 -2.70
C ASP A 86 -15.74 13.82 -1.52
N TYR A 87 -15.82 14.37 -0.31
CA TYR A 87 -15.64 13.60 0.92
C TYR A 87 -16.69 12.49 1.11
N GLN A 88 -17.78 12.47 0.36
CA GLN A 88 -18.77 11.39 0.41
C GLN A 88 -18.23 10.09 -0.17
N LYS A 89 -17.18 10.14 -0.98
CA LYS A 89 -16.51 8.98 -1.57
C LYS A 89 -15.40 8.39 -0.69
N TRP A 90 -15.52 8.56 0.62
CA TRP A 90 -14.58 8.08 1.63
C TRP A 90 -14.31 6.56 1.57
N TYR A 91 -15.24 5.78 1.01
CA TYR A 91 -15.13 4.34 0.88
C TYR A 91 -13.94 3.88 0.03
N TRP A 92 -13.45 4.69 -0.91
CA TRP A 92 -12.25 4.36 -1.68
C TRP A 92 -11.02 4.25 -0.80
N LEU A 93 -10.87 5.14 0.19
CA LEU A 93 -9.79 5.08 1.17
C LEU A 93 -9.89 3.80 2.00
N SER A 94 -11.09 3.45 2.45
CA SER A 94 -11.32 2.23 3.23
C SER A 94 -10.98 0.97 2.44
N ILE A 95 -11.43 0.86 1.18
CA ILE A 95 -11.11 -0.28 0.31
C ILE A 95 -9.59 -0.41 0.14
N GLY A 96 -8.91 0.68 -0.22
CA GLY A 96 -7.46 0.68 -0.39
C GLY A 96 -6.71 0.26 0.86
N MET A 97 -7.06 0.84 2.02
CA MET A 97 -6.44 0.49 3.30
C MET A 97 -6.70 -0.96 3.71
N THR A 98 -7.92 -1.46 3.52
CA THR A 98 -8.25 -2.86 3.79
C THR A 98 -7.36 -3.82 2.99
N LEU A 99 -7.20 -3.55 1.69
CA LEU A 99 -6.36 -4.37 0.82
C LEU A 99 -4.88 -4.35 1.27
N VAL A 100 -4.37 -3.20 1.72
CA VAL A 100 -3.01 -3.10 2.26
C VAL A 100 -2.87 -3.82 3.60
N VAL A 101 -3.88 -3.78 4.49
CA VAL A 101 -3.87 -4.54 5.76
C VAL A 101 -3.71 -6.04 5.52
N TYR A 102 -4.39 -6.59 4.52
CA TYR A 102 -4.29 -8.02 4.18
C TYR A 102 -2.98 -8.41 3.51
N THR A 103 -2.19 -7.45 3.01
CA THR A 103 -0.99 -7.74 2.23
C THR A 103 0.30 -7.50 3.00
N HIS A 104 0.44 -6.35 3.69
CA HIS A 104 1.69 -6.00 4.35
C HIS A 104 1.50 -5.00 5.50
N LEU A 105 1.59 -5.48 6.72
CA LEU A 105 1.27 -4.70 7.92
C LEU A 105 2.20 -3.48 8.12
N LEU A 106 3.49 -3.60 7.77
CA LEU A 106 4.43 -2.48 7.87
C LEU A 106 4.03 -1.34 6.91
N SER A 107 3.56 -1.68 5.71
CA SER A 107 3.04 -0.68 4.76
C SER A 107 1.82 0.06 5.32
N VAL A 108 0.98 -0.59 6.13
CA VAL A 108 -0.15 0.07 6.81
C VAL A 108 0.36 1.20 7.71
N ALA A 109 1.41 0.94 8.51
CA ALA A 109 1.98 1.96 9.39
C ALA A 109 2.53 3.15 8.59
N MET A 110 3.32 2.88 7.55
CA MET A 110 3.89 3.93 6.69
C MET A 110 2.80 4.76 6.00
N VAL A 111 1.79 4.11 5.45
CA VAL A 111 0.66 4.77 4.77
C VAL A 111 -0.18 5.57 5.77
N SER A 112 -0.37 5.08 7.00
CA SER A 112 -1.09 5.82 8.04
C SER A 112 -0.36 7.11 8.43
N VAL A 113 0.96 7.08 8.53
CA VAL A 113 1.79 8.29 8.74
C VAL A 113 1.63 9.27 7.56
N PHE A 114 1.65 8.75 6.33
CA PHE A 114 1.42 9.57 5.13
C PHE A 114 0.03 10.23 5.13
N ILE A 115 -1.03 9.48 5.45
CA ILE A 115 -2.41 10.00 5.58
C ILE A 115 -2.47 11.08 6.67
N GLY A 116 -1.85 10.85 7.83
CA GLY A 116 -1.78 11.83 8.91
C GLY A 116 -1.02 13.10 8.53
N GLY A 117 0.11 12.96 7.86
CA GLY A 117 0.90 14.10 7.35
C GLY A 117 0.13 14.92 6.31
N THR A 118 -0.50 14.26 5.34
CA THR A 118 -1.32 14.94 4.32
C THR A 118 -2.59 15.56 4.93
N LEU A 119 -3.18 14.93 5.94
CA LEU A 119 -4.27 15.51 6.74
C LEU A 119 -3.83 16.82 7.39
N PHE A 120 -2.70 16.82 8.08
CA PHE A 120 -2.18 18.00 8.76
C PHE A 120 -1.96 19.17 7.78
N LEU A 121 -1.34 18.89 6.63
CA LEU A 121 -1.10 19.90 5.60
C LEU A 121 -2.38 20.41 4.94
N SER A 122 -3.37 19.54 4.72
CA SER A 122 -4.62 19.88 4.02
C SER A 122 -5.65 20.54 4.93
N PHE A 123 -5.60 20.27 6.22
CA PHE A 123 -6.62 20.70 7.19
C PHE A 123 -6.87 22.22 7.21
N TYR A 124 -5.81 22.99 7.00
CA TYR A 124 -5.91 24.46 6.97
C TYR A 124 -6.80 24.95 5.81
N PHE A 125 -6.74 24.26 4.66
CA PHE A 125 -7.43 24.65 3.42
C PHE A 125 -8.84 24.08 3.26
N TRP A 126 -9.32 23.32 4.24
CA TRP A 126 -10.62 22.67 4.13
C TRP A 126 -11.79 23.61 4.47
N ASP A 127 -12.81 23.66 3.59
CA ASP A 127 -14.04 24.41 3.82
C ASP A 127 -14.97 23.70 4.81
N GLN A 128 -15.10 22.37 4.72
CA GLN A 128 -16.03 21.55 5.52
C GLN A 128 -15.26 20.60 6.44
N LYS A 129 -14.48 21.15 7.37
CA LYS A 129 -13.53 20.41 8.22
C LYS A 129 -14.17 19.24 8.96
N ILE A 130 -15.31 19.46 9.61
CA ILE A 130 -16.00 18.44 10.40
C ILE A 130 -16.50 17.29 9.50
N ALA A 131 -17.12 17.61 8.35
CA ALA A 131 -17.62 16.59 7.42
C ALA A 131 -16.48 15.71 6.84
N ARG A 132 -15.34 16.31 6.51
CA ARG A 132 -14.15 15.60 6.03
C ARG A 132 -13.51 14.74 7.11
N LEU A 133 -13.43 15.23 8.35
CA LEU A 133 -12.98 14.43 9.50
C LEU A 133 -13.90 13.24 9.78
N LEU A 134 -15.22 13.46 9.73
CA LEU A 134 -16.19 12.37 9.89
C LEU A 134 -16.05 11.33 8.76
N SER A 135 -15.73 11.75 7.55
CA SER A 135 -15.49 10.85 6.42
C SER A 135 -14.21 10.02 6.63
N LEU A 136 -13.15 10.61 7.17
CA LEU A 136 -11.95 9.86 7.58
C LEU A 136 -12.27 8.86 8.69
N LEU A 137 -13.03 9.27 9.69
CA LEU A 137 -13.46 8.38 10.77
C LEU A 137 -14.29 7.20 10.22
N LYS A 138 -15.25 7.45 9.33
CA LYS A 138 -16.03 6.40 8.65
C LYS A 138 -15.12 5.45 7.87
N ALA A 139 -14.15 5.99 7.12
CA ALA A 139 -13.20 5.18 6.38
C ALA A 139 -12.36 4.28 7.30
N THR A 140 -11.89 4.82 8.42
CA THR A 140 -11.14 4.07 9.43
C THR A 140 -11.98 2.96 10.05
N VAL A 141 -13.19 3.28 10.50
CA VAL A 141 -14.12 2.30 11.11
C VAL A 141 -14.43 1.18 10.12
N LEU A 142 -14.77 1.51 8.87
CA LEU A 142 -15.03 0.49 7.85
C LEU A 142 -13.80 -0.36 7.55
N THR A 143 -12.60 0.23 7.50
CA THR A 143 -11.35 -0.51 7.34
C THR A 143 -11.17 -1.53 8.47
N PHE A 144 -11.39 -1.14 9.72
CA PHE A 144 -11.33 -2.06 10.86
C PHE A 144 -12.34 -3.21 10.73
N PHE A 145 -13.57 -2.92 10.36
CA PHE A 145 -14.59 -3.96 10.18
C PHE A 145 -14.20 -4.95 9.06
N LEU A 146 -13.81 -4.43 7.91
CA LEU A 146 -13.40 -5.28 6.78
C LEU A 146 -12.12 -6.09 7.06
N SER A 147 -11.23 -5.55 7.89
CA SER A 147 -9.96 -6.20 8.25
C SER A 147 -10.04 -7.04 9.52
N ALA A 148 -11.18 -7.08 10.21
CA ALA A 148 -11.33 -7.76 11.50
C ALA A 148 -10.93 -9.25 11.44
N GLY A 149 -11.25 -9.94 10.34
CA GLY A 149 -10.89 -11.33 10.13
C GLY A 149 -9.36 -11.60 10.13
N PHE A 150 -8.56 -10.60 9.82
CA PHE A 150 -7.10 -10.67 9.90
C PHE A 150 -6.58 -10.06 11.21
N LEU A 151 -7.07 -8.90 11.60
CA LEU A 151 -6.55 -8.16 12.75
C LEU A 151 -6.82 -8.85 14.09
N ILE A 152 -7.99 -9.49 14.26
CA ILE A 152 -8.34 -10.15 15.53
C ILE A 152 -7.39 -11.32 15.80
N PRO A 153 -7.21 -12.31 14.89
CA PRO A 153 -6.24 -13.38 15.11
C PRO A 153 -4.80 -12.87 15.26
N PHE A 154 -4.42 -11.86 14.48
CA PHE A 154 -3.09 -11.27 14.58
C PHE A 154 -2.81 -10.69 15.97
N ILE A 155 -3.75 -9.90 16.53
CA ILE A 155 -3.62 -9.32 17.87
C ILE A 155 -3.59 -10.40 18.94
N GLN A 156 -4.44 -11.43 18.83
CA GLN A 156 -4.46 -12.55 19.75
C GLN A 156 -3.12 -13.31 19.75
N GLN A 157 -2.59 -13.60 18.58
CA GLN A 157 -1.34 -14.29 18.42
C GLN A 157 -0.14 -13.45 18.91
N SER A 158 -0.14 -12.14 18.64
CA SER A 158 0.89 -11.21 19.12
C SER A 158 0.94 -11.09 20.63
N ARG A 159 -0.21 -11.24 21.30
CA ARG A 159 -0.28 -11.23 22.78
C ARG A 159 0.09 -12.58 23.39
N ALA A 160 -0.22 -13.68 22.71
CA ALA A 160 0.06 -15.03 23.20
C ALA A 160 1.54 -15.43 23.04
N GLN A 161 2.20 -14.89 22.01
CA GLN A 161 3.64 -15.05 21.82
C GLN A 161 4.32 -13.81 22.36
N GLU A 162 5.17 -13.97 23.40
CA GLU A 162 6.20 -12.99 23.66
C GLU A 162 7.01 -12.87 22.38
N LEU A 163 6.76 -11.82 21.60
CA LEU A 163 7.57 -11.48 20.43
C LEU A 163 8.97 -11.16 20.97
N LYS A 164 9.80 -12.17 21.16
CA LYS A 164 11.24 -12.03 21.31
C LYS A 164 11.75 -11.51 19.96
N VAL A 165 11.57 -10.22 19.74
CA VAL A 165 12.35 -9.53 18.72
C VAL A 165 13.79 -9.65 19.20
N PRO A 166 14.68 -10.37 18.52
CA PRO A 166 16.07 -10.35 18.86
C PRO A 166 16.56 -8.91 18.68
N LEU A 167 16.54 -8.14 19.76
CA LEU A 167 17.20 -6.84 19.89
C LEU A 167 18.70 -7.10 19.93
N GLY A 168 19.28 -7.46 18.84
CA GLY A 168 20.68 -7.76 18.72
C GLY A 168 21.11 -7.77 17.25
N LYS A 169 22.38 -7.74 17.02
CA LYS A 169 23.19 -7.61 15.80
C LYS A 169 22.61 -8.06 14.43
N GLU A 170 21.49 -8.76 14.40
CA GLU A 170 20.81 -9.21 13.18
C GLU A 170 19.87 -8.12 12.57
N LEU A 171 19.59 -7.04 13.31
CA LEU A 171 18.85 -5.87 12.79
C LEU A 171 19.78 -4.79 12.24
N SER A 172 21.09 -4.96 12.27
CA SER A 172 22.00 -4.13 11.51
C SER A 172 21.80 -4.46 10.03
N GLY A 173 20.84 -3.81 9.41
CA GLY A 173 20.77 -3.73 7.95
C GLY A 173 22.16 -3.38 7.42
N MET A 174 22.52 -3.84 6.22
CA MET A 174 23.80 -3.53 5.58
C MET A 174 24.13 -2.06 5.80
N ALA A 175 25.23 -1.80 6.50
CA ALA A 175 25.73 -0.44 6.65
C ALA A 175 25.97 0.14 5.25
N PRO A 176 25.82 1.45 5.01
CA PRO A 176 26.10 2.06 3.71
C PRO A 176 27.49 1.72 3.15
N SER A 177 28.45 1.42 4.04
CA SER A 177 29.79 0.91 3.69
C SER A 177 29.77 -0.45 3.02
N ASP A 178 28.83 -1.34 3.40
CA ASP A 178 28.76 -2.69 2.85
C ASP A 178 28.10 -2.71 1.48
N MET A 179 27.24 -1.71 1.18
CA MET A 179 26.68 -1.51 -0.15
C MET A 179 27.75 -1.14 -1.19
N LEU A 180 28.75 -0.34 -0.79
CA LEU A 180 29.82 0.10 -1.71
C LEU A 180 30.78 -1.03 -2.05
N THR A 181 31.01 -2.00 -1.17
CA THR A 181 31.90 -3.16 -1.41
C THR A 181 31.28 -4.22 -2.33
N HIS A 182 29.96 -4.21 -2.51
CA HIS A 182 29.27 -5.12 -3.43
C HIS A 182 29.01 -4.53 -4.83
N ILE A 183 29.31 -3.25 -5.04
CA ILE A 183 29.14 -2.55 -6.34
C ILE A 183 30.50 -2.37 -7.08
N LEU A 184 31.62 -2.56 -6.39
CA LEU A 184 32.99 -2.56 -6.93
C LEU A 184 33.52 -4.00 -7.08
#